data_e11c136e320804aaff3b8065682ee08e
#
_entry.id   e11c136e320804aaff3b8065682ee08e
#
_cell.length_a   1.000
_cell.length_b   1.000
_cell.length_c   1.000
_cell.angle_alpha   90.00
_cell.angle_beta   90.00
_cell.angle_gamma   90.00
#
_symmetry.space_group_name_H-M   'P 1'
#
loop_
_entity.id
_entity.type
_entity.pdbx_description
1 polymer ?
#
loop_
_entity_poly.entity_id
_entity_poly.type
_entity_poly.pdbx_seq_one_letter_code
_entity_poly.pdbx_strand_id
1 'polypeptide(L)'
;VKPGVDYSMIITTNAGLWRYQLGDVIQFTSTNPFRFKISGRIKQHINVFGEEIMVHNTDAAIATASEKTHAMVKDYTVAPIFMAHNSGAHEWLIEFEKEPNNFEFFAAVLDEELKKQNSDYEAKRYNNFVLHQPVVRKMPAGSFYNWLKANRKLGGQFKVPRLSNNRNLLDEILK
;
A
#
# COMPACT_ATOMS: atom_id res chain seq x y z
N VAL A 1 -18.97 15.04 10.46
CA VAL A 1 -18.26 14.23 9.47
C VAL A 1 -18.87 14.42 8.10
N LYS A 2 -18.09 14.21 7.04
CA LYS A 2 -18.55 14.30 5.64
C LYS A 2 -18.36 12.93 4.98
N PRO A 3 -19.31 12.44 4.18
CA PRO A 3 -19.12 11.24 3.36
C PRO A 3 -17.94 11.42 2.39
N GLY A 4 -17.21 10.32 2.16
CA GLY A 4 -16.07 10.32 1.25
C GLY A 4 -14.76 10.88 1.81
N VAL A 5 -14.77 11.40 3.05
CA VAL A 5 -13.55 11.90 3.74
C VAL A 5 -13.03 10.84 4.70
N ASP A 6 -11.72 10.65 4.74
CA ASP A 6 -11.06 9.73 5.66
C ASP A 6 -10.87 10.35 7.04
N TYR A 7 -11.15 9.57 8.07
CA TYR A 7 -11.02 9.97 9.48
C TYR A 7 -10.24 8.93 10.28
N SER A 8 -9.33 9.39 11.14
CA SER A 8 -8.74 8.54 12.18
C SER A 8 -9.70 8.34 13.33
N MET A 9 -9.93 7.10 13.73
CA MET A 9 -10.84 6.78 14.83
C MET A 9 -10.13 6.83 16.16
N ILE A 10 -10.64 7.67 17.07
CA ILE A 10 -10.25 7.75 18.48
C ILE A 10 -11.47 7.39 19.32
N ILE A 11 -11.34 6.41 20.20
CA ILE A 11 -12.44 5.92 21.04
C ILE A 11 -12.18 6.16 22.51
N THR A 12 -13.27 6.42 23.23
CA THR A 12 -13.32 6.40 24.71
C THR A 12 -14.44 5.46 25.12
N THR A 13 -14.17 4.54 26.04
CA THR A 13 -15.14 3.58 26.53
C THR A 13 -15.22 3.58 28.05
N ASN A 14 -16.36 3.18 28.60
CA ASN A 14 -16.56 2.95 30.02
C ASN A 14 -15.78 1.73 30.58
N ALA A 15 -15.22 0.89 29.68
CA ALA A 15 -14.34 -0.23 30.02
C ALA A 15 -12.87 0.18 30.23
N GLY A 16 -12.56 1.47 30.26
CA GLY A 16 -11.24 2.00 30.62
C GLY A 16 -10.36 2.49 29.47
N LEU A 17 -10.83 2.42 28.24
CA LEU A 17 -10.10 3.06 27.14
C LEU A 17 -10.38 4.57 27.17
N TRP A 18 -9.32 5.38 27.26
CA TRP A 18 -9.42 6.83 27.23
C TRP A 18 -8.67 7.38 26.05
N ARG A 19 -9.40 8.05 25.11
CA ARG A 19 -8.84 8.66 23.89
C ARG A 19 -7.91 7.69 23.13
N TYR A 20 -8.27 6.43 23.08
CA TYR A 20 -7.47 5.39 22.46
C TYR A 20 -7.56 5.50 20.94
N GLN A 21 -6.42 5.71 20.29
CA GLN A 21 -6.32 5.71 18.84
C GLN A 21 -6.30 4.27 18.32
N LEU A 22 -7.36 3.86 17.65
CA LEU A 22 -7.52 2.48 17.16
C LEU A 22 -6.48 2.14 16.08
N GLY A 23 -6.02 3.15 15.36
CA GLY A 23 -5.08 2.98 14.25
C GLY A 23 -5.77 2.68 12.91
N ASP A 24 -7.07 2.48 12.91
CA ASP A 24 -7.84 2.33 11.68
C ASP A 24 -8.28 3.69 11.14
N VAL A 25 -8.30 3.80 9.81
CA VAL A 25 -8.87 4.92 9.06
C VAL A 25 -10.24 4.49 8.57
N ILE A 26 -11.24 5.34 8.81
CA ILE A 26 -12.62 5.10 8.39
C ILE A 26 -13.10 6.18 7.44
N GLN A 27 -13.97 5.80 6.53
CA GLN A 27 -14.63 6.71 5.60
C GLN A 27 -16.14 6.57 5.75
N PHE A 28 -16.83 7.67 6.07
CA PHE A 28 -18.29 7.65 6.15
C PHE A 28 -18.90 7.50 4.76
N THR A 29 -19.86 6.57 4.64
CA THR A 29 -20.64 6.34 3.42
C THR A 29 -22.01 7.01 3.50
N SER A 30 -22.50 7.27 4.74
CA SER A 30 -23.77 7.97 5.00
C SER A 30 -23.71 8.67 6.35
N THR A 31 -24.46 9.75 6.52
CA THR A 31 -24.63 10.48 7.80
C THR A 31 -26.02 10.35 8.37
N ASN A 32 -26.97 9.75 7.64
CA ASN A 32 -28.32 9.46 8.15
C ASN A 32 -28.85 8.12 7.59
N PRO A 33 -28.78 7.01 8.33
CA PRO A 33 -28.00 6.84 9.56
C PRO A 33 -26.50 6.92 9.30
N PHE A 34 -25.70 7.13 10.34
CA PHE A 34 -24.23 7.06 10.20
C PHE A 34 -23.80 5.65 9.82
N ARG A 35 -23.10 5.57 8.70
CA ARG A 35 -22.46 4.33 8.23
C ARG A 35 -21.06 4.65 7.76
N PHE A 36 -20.12 3.76 8.04
CA PHE A 36 -18.74 3.90 7.60
C PHE A 36 -18.18 2.54 7.14
N LYS A 37 -17.13 2.60 6.37
CA LYS A 37 -16.27 1.48 6.02
C LYS A 37 -14.86 1.75 6.55
N ILE A 38 -14.08 0.70 6.81
CA ILE A 38 -12.66 0.84 7.08
C ILE A 38 -11.98 1.06 5.72
N SER A 39 -11.28 2.20 5.56
CA SER A 39 -10.57 2.55 4.33
C SER A 39 -9.08 2.26 4.40
N GLY A 40 -8.51 2.06 5.61
CA GLY A 40 -7.11 1.75 5.76
C GLY A 40 -6.63 1.75 7.21
N ARG A 41 -5.31 1.88 7.39
CA ARG A 41 -4.66 2.03 8.70
C ARG A 41 -3.66 3.16 8.67
N ILE A 42 -3.58 3.94 9.77
CA ILE A 42 -2.67 5.06 9.94
C ILE A 42 -1.20 4.67 9.71
N LYS A 43 -0.81 3.45 10.09
CA LYS A 43 0.56 2.94 9.93
C LYS A 43 0.85 2.29 8.58
N GLN A 44 -0.15 2.21 7.69
CA GLN A 44 -0.02 1.58 6.37
C GLN A 44 -0.28 2.62 5.28
N HIS A 45 0.65 3.56 5.16
CA HIS A 45 0.71 4.55 4.09
C HIS A 45 2.17 4.81 3.73
N ILE A 46 2.42 5.33 2.55
CA ILE A 46 3.71 5.88 2.14
C ILE A 46 3.51 7.37 1.89
N ASN A 47 4.33 8.20 2.57
CA ASN A 47 4.34 9.65 2.41
C ASN A 47 5.76 10.20 2.59
N VAL A 48 6.74 9.59 1.91
CA VAL A 48 8.15 9.94 2.04
C VAL A 48 8.53 11.12 1.16
N PHE A 49 7.83 11.23 0.03
CA PHE A 49 8.01 12.30 -0.97
C PHE A 49 6.83 13.28 -1.00
N GLY A 50 5.84 13.13 -0.09
CA GLY A 50 4.61 13.90 -0.04
C GLY A 50 3.50 13.36 -0.94
N GLU A 51 3.51 12.05 -1.23
CA GLU A 51 2.60 11.35 -2.13
C GLU A 51 1.35 10.76 -1.47
N GLU A 52 1.33 10.65 -0.15
CA GLU A 52 0.22 10.18 0.69
C GLU A 52 -0.54 8.94 0.16
N ILE A 53 0.19 7.93 -0.33
CA ILE A 53 -0.42 6.69 -0.83
C ILE A 53 -0.93 5.84 0.34
N MET A 54 -2.19 5.46 0.26
CA MET A 54 -2.86 4.55 1.18
C MET A 54 -3.02 3.15 0.56
N VAL A 55 -3.26 2.14 1.42
CA VAL A 55 -3.44 0.75 0.96
C VAL A 55 -4.55 0.60 -0.07
N HIS A 56 -5.65 1.34 0.05
CA HIS A 56 -6.75 1.23 -0.93
C HIS A 56 -6.33 1.70 -2.34
N ASN A 57 -5.42 2.69 -2.45
CA ASN A 57 -4.86 3.11 -3.74
C ASN A 57 -4.04 1.97 -4.36
N THR A 58 -3.17 1.34 -3.56
CA THR A 58 -2.32 0.25 -4.04
C THR A 58 -3.10 -1.01 -4.36
N ASP A 59 -4.09 -1.38 -3.54
CA ASP A 59 -4.95 -2.53 -3.81
C ASP A 59 -5.75 -2.34 -5.12
N ALA A 60 -6.31 -1.16 -5.36
CA ALA A 60 -7.03 -0.87 -6.60
C ALA A 60 -6.10 -0.84 -7.83
N ALA A 61 -4.90 -0.27 -7.70
CA ALA A 61 -3.91 -0.26 -8.77
C ALA A 61 -3.44 -1.69 -9.14
N ILE A 62 -3.18 -2.54 -8.14
CA ILE A 62 -2.88 -3.97 -8.32
C ILE A 62 -4.04 -4.70 -9.01
N ALA A 63 -5.28 -4.45 -8.58
CA ALA A 63 -6.45 -5.11 -9.19
C ALA A 63 -6.57 -4.76 -10.67
N THR A 64 -6.46 -3.46 -11.04
CA THR A 64 -6.52 -3.01 -12.42
C THR A 64 -5.36 -3.55 -13.26
N ALA A 65 -4.12 -3.53 -12.74
CA ALA A 65 -2.97 -4.07 -13.43
C ALA A 65 -3.09 -5.58 -13.65
N SER A 66 -3.60 -6.32 -12.66
CA SER A 66 -3.85 -7.75 -12.73
C SER A 66 -4.90 -8.09 -13.78
N GLU A 67 -6.02 -7.37 -13.81
CA GLU A 67 -7.08 -7.56 -14.80
C GLU A 67 -6.57 -7.36 -16.23
N LYS A 68 -5.89 -6.23 -16.49
CA LYS A 68 -5.39 -5.89 -17.84
C LYS A 68 -4.27 -6.79 -18.35
N THR A 69 -3.56 -7.45 -17.47
CA THR A 69 -2.44 -8.34 -17.83
C THR A 69 -2.71 -9.81 -17.59
N HIS A 70 -3.93 -10.16 -17.16
CA HIS A 70 -4.34 -11.51 -16.79
C HIS A 70 -3.47 -12.15 -15.71
N ALA A 71 -2.90 -11.31 -14.83
CA ALA A 71 -2.11 -11.74 -13.69
C ALA A 71 -2.99 -12.10 -12.49
N MET A 72 -2.44 -12.87 -11.56
CA MET A 72 -3.01 -13.07 -10.22
C MET A 72 -1.92 -12.77 -9.20
N VAL A 73 -2.08 -11.67 -8.48
CA VAL A 73 -1.19 -11.29 -7.40
C VAL A 73 -1.64 -11.99 -6.12
N LYS A 74 -0.71 -12.71 -5.50
CA LYS A 74 -0.95 -13.40 -4.22
C LYS A 74 -0.75 -12.45 -3.04
N ASP A 75 0.38 -11.76 -3.04
CA ASP A 75 0.72 -10.78 -1.99
C ASP A 75 1.73 -9.76 -2.51
N TYR A 76 1.84 -8.61 -1.83
CA TYR A 76 2.81 -7.59 -2.17
C TYR A 76 3.17 -6.73 -0.96
N THR A 77 4.32 -6.07 -1.03
CA THR A 77 4.73 -5.00 -0.11
C THR A 77 5.47 -3.91 -0.86
N VAL A 78 5.38 -2.69 -0.38
CA VAL A 78 5.95 -1.50 -1.02
C VAL A 78 6.74 -0.67 -0.01
N ALA A 79 7.92 -0.20 -0.41
CA ALA A 79 8.71 0.75 0.37
C ALA A 79 9.47 1.72 -0.55
N PRO A 80 9.95 2.87 -0.04
CA PRO A 80 10.67 3.83 -0.85
C PRO A 80 12.07 3.35 -1.23
N ILE A 81 12.53 3.75 -2.43
CA ILE A 81 13.94 3.82 -2.81
C ILE A 81 14.33 5.28 -2.80
N PHE A 82 15.40 5.62 -2.08
CA PHE A 82 15.97 6.96 -2.08
C PHE A 82 17.04 7.08 -3.17
N MET A 83 17.00 8.17 -3.90
CA MET A 83 17.93 8.50 -4.97
C MET A 83 18.59 9.83 -4.69
N ALA A 84 19.52 10.26 -5.55
CA ALA A 84 20.17 11.57 -5.42
C ALA A 84 19.14 12.72 -5.56
N HIS A 85 19.50 13.90 -5.03
CA HIS A 85 18.72 15.14 -5.16
C HIS A 85 17.29 15.09 -4.57
N ASN A 86 17.11 14.40 -3.43
CA ASN A 86 15.80 14.24 -2.77
C ASN A 86 14.71 13.62 -3.67
N SER A 87 15.12 12.81 -4.64
CA SER A 87 14.21 12.04 -5.47
C SER A 87 14.18 10.57 -5.05
N GLY A 88 13.26 9.80 -5.61
CA GLY A 88 13.18 8.38 -5.33
C GLY A 88 12.14 7.65 -6.15
N ALA A 89 11.85 6.44 -5.76
CA ALA A 89 10.83 5.59 -6.36
C ALA A 89 10.16 4.72 -5.29
N HIS A 90 9.05 4.13 -5.61
CA HIS A 90 8.49 3.04 -4.81
C HIS A 90 8.97 1.70 -5.37
N GLU A 91 9.56 0.87 -4.52
CA GLU A 91 9.89 -0.50 -4.84
C GLU A 91 8.78 -1.42 -4.36
N TRP A 92 8.28 -2.21 -5.29
CA TRP A 92 7.21 -3.17 -5.10
C TRP A 92 7.79 -4.58 -5.16
N LEU A 93 7.69 -5.32 -4.07
CA LEU A 93 7.93 -6.75 -4.08
C LEU A 93 6.58 -7.44 -4.26
N ILE A 94 6.42 -8.20 -5.34
CA ILE A 94 5.15 -8.83 -5.69
C ILE A 94 5.34 -10.34 -5.86
N GLU A 95 4.62 -11.14 -5.08
CA GLU A 95 4.47 -12.57 -5.28
C GLU A 95 3.23 -12.82 -6.15
N PHE A 96 3.45 -13.45 -7.31
CA PHE A 96 2.37 -13.81 -8.22
C PHE A 96 1.94 -15.26 -8.02
N GLU A 97 0.64 -15.50 -8.04
CA GLU A 97 0.06 -16.83 -8.23
C GLU A 97 0.03 -17.19 -9.72
N LYS A 98 -0.27 -16.19 -10.57
CA LYS A 98 -0.14 -16.25 -12.01
C LYS A 98 0.53 -14.98 -12.51
N GLU A 99 1.62 -15.14 -13.25
CA GLU A 99 2.41 -14.02 -13.79
C GLU A 99 1.64 -13.22 -14.84
N PRO A 100 1.93 -11.93 -14.99
CA PRO A 100 1.37 -11.11 -16.06
C PRO A 100 1.89 -11.59 -17.43
N ASN A 101 1.05 -11.48 -18.44
CA ASN A 101 1.45 -11.76 -19.84
C ASN A 101 2.57 -10.82 -20.33
N ASN A 102 2.62 -9.60 -19.78
CA ASN A 102 3.66 -8.61 -20.03
C ASN A 102 3.94 -7.86 -18.73
N PHE A 103 5.15 -8.03 -18.20
CA PHE A 103 5.54 -7.47 -16.92
C PHE A 103 5.74 -5.95 -16.96
N GLU A 104 6.30 -5.42 -18.06
CA GLU A 104 6.49 -3.98 -18.26
C GLU A 104 5.13 -3.27 -18.37
N PHE A 105 4.20 -3.88 -19.07
CA PHE A 105 2.84 -3.36 -19.18
C PHE A 105 2.11 -3.39 -17.83
N PHE A 106 2.32 -4.44 -17.02
CA PHE A 106 1.79 -4.50 -15.64
C PHE A 106 2.29 -3.31 -14.82
N ALA A 107 3.59 -3.03 -14.82
CA ALA A 107 4.19 -1.92 -14.08
C ALA A 107 3.69 -0.55 -14.58
N ALA A 108 3.54 -0.39 -15.90
CA ALA A 108 3.00 0.83 -16.48
C ALA A 108 1.54 1.08 -16.08
N VAL A 109 0.68 0.05 -16.11
CA VAL A 109 -0.72 0.16 -15.67
C VAL A 109 -0.80 0.47 -14.19
N LEU A 110 0.06 -0.15 -13.37
CA LEU A 110 0.15 0.13 -11.94
C LEU A 110 0.42 1.62 -11.66
N ASP A 111 1.43 2.20 -12.33
CA ASP A 111 1.80 3.61 -12.19
C ASP A 111 0.65 4.54 -12.63
N GLU A 112 0.07 4.28 -13.80
CA GLU A 112 -1.03 5.09 -14.33
C GLU A 112 -2.28 5.04 -13.45
N GLU A 113 -2.58 3.89 -12.87
CA GLU A 113 -3.74 3.77 -11.99
C GLU A 113 -3.52 4.48 -10.65
N LEU A 114 -2.31 4.44 -10.10
CA LEU A 114 -1.94 5.21 -8.92
C LEU A 114 -2.09 6.71 -9.16
N LYS A 115 -1.64 7.23 -10.31
CA LYS A 115 -1.81 8.64 -10.69
C LYS A 115 -3.29 9.04 -10.73
N LYS A 116 -4.14 8.22 -11.32
CA LYS A 116 -5.58 8.49 -11.40
C LYS A 116 -6.27 8.56 -10.04
N GLN A 117 -5.82 7.76 -9.09
CA GLN A 117 -6.46 7.63 -7.79
C GLN A 117 -5.92 8.57 -6.73
N ASN A 118 -4.74 9.14 -6.94
CA ASN A 118 -4.06 9.96 -5.96
C ASN A 118 -3.37 11.14 -6.64
N SER A 119 -3.95 12.34 -6.45
CA SER A 119 -3.46 13.58 -7.05
C SER A 119 -2.06 14.00 -6.54
N ASP A 120 -1.74 13.66 -5.29
CA ASP A 120 -0.42 13.98 -4.72
C ASP A 120 0.64 13.09 -5.35
N TYR A 121 0.33 11.79 -5.54
CA TYR A 121 1.19 10.89 -6.29
C TYR A 121 1.38 11.38 -7.74
N GLU A 122 0.31 11.74 -8.45
CA GLU A 122 0.38 12.29 -9.81
C GLU A 122 1.30 13.51 -9.86
N ALA A 123 1.11 14.47 -8.93
CA ALA A 123 1.93 15.67 -8.86
C ALA A 123 3.42 15.36 -8.63
N LYS A 124 3.75 14.38 -7.76
CA LYS A 124 5.14 13.98 -7.52
C LYS A 124 5.76 13.18 -8.67
N ARG A 125 4.91 12.49 -9.47
CA ARG A 125 5.34 11.78 -10.67
C ARG A 125 5.57 12.69 -11.88
N TYR A 126 5.16 13.97 -11.80
CA TYR A 126 5.32 14.92 -12.90
C TYR A 126 6.79 15.05 -13.33
N ASN A 127 7.06 14.74 -14.60
CA ASN A 127 8.39 14.74 -15.23
C ASN A 127 9.48 13.95 -14.49
N ASN A 128 9.12 13.04 -13.60
CA ASN A 128 10.05 12.27 -12.76
C ASN A 128 10.99 13.15 -11.89
N PHE A 129 10.60 14.34 -11.52
CA PHE A 129 11.48 15.24 -10.75
C PHE A 129 11.66 14.79 -9.30
N VAL A 130 10.60 14.34 -8.66
CA VAL A 130 10.62 13.91 -7.26
C VAL A 130 10.46 12.40 -7.16
N LEU A 131 9.44 11.86 -7.80
CA LEU A 131 9.12 10.44 -7.76
C LEU A 131 9.25 9.85 -9.17
N HIS A 132 10.13 8.86 -9.31
CA HIS A 132 10.34 8.09 -10.54
C HIS A 132 9.29 6.98 -10.69
N GLN A 133 9.31 6.31 -11.84
CA GLN A 133 8.43 5.15 -12.07
C GLN A 133 8.64 4.07 -11.00
N PRO A 134 7.57 3.35 -10.61
CA PRO A 134 7.68 2.24 -9.68
C PRO A 134 8.66 1.19 -10.17
N VAL A 135 9.49 0.71 -9.26
CA VAL A 135 10.37 -0.44 -9.49
C VAL A 135 9.62 -1.68 -9.03
N VAL A 136 9.17 -2.51 -9.96
CA VAL A 136 8.44 -3.74 -9.64
C VAL A 136 9.39 -4.93 -9.68
N ARG A 137 9.49 -5.67 -8.57
CA ARG A 137 10.26 -6.91 -8.49
C ARG A 137 9.32 -8.10 -8.27
N LYS A 138 9.45 -9.09 -9.13
CA LYS A 138 8.83 -10.38 -8.96
C LYS A 138 9.54 -11.15 -7.86
N MET A 139 8.78 -11.67 -6.90
CA MET A 139 9.29 -12.52 -5.82
C MET A 139 9.02 -13.99 -6.12
N PRO A 140 9.93 -14.90 -5.73
CA PRO A 140 9.67 -16.33 -5.76
C PRO A 140 8.43 -16.71 -4.95
N ALA A 141 7.75 -17.78 -5.36
CA ALA A 141 6.59 -18.30 -4.62
C ALA A 141 6.97 -18.67 -3.19
N GLY A 142 6.17 -18.20 -2.22
CA GLY A 142 6.40 -18.46 -0.80
C GLY A 142 7.35 -17.48 -0.09
N SER A 143 7.87 -16.45 -0.77
CA SER A 143 8.80 -15.47 -0.16
C SER A 143 8.20 -14.81 1.08
N PHE A 144 6.98 -14.33 1.02
CA PHE A 144 6.30 -13.71 2.17
C PHE A 144 5.99 -14.70 3.28
N TYR A 145 5.58 -15.92 2.93
CA TYR A 145 5.36 -16.99 3.91
C TYR A 145 6.66 -17.35 4.63
N ASN A 146 7.76 -17.50 3.90
CA ASN A 146 9.06 -17.85 4.48
C ASN A 146 9.57 -16.74 5.41
N TRP A 147 9.39 -15.47 5.04
CA TRP A 147 9.71 -14.35 5.90
C TRP A 147 8.87 -14.37 7.20
N LEU A 148 7.55 -14.57 7.10
CA LEU A 148 6.69 -14.70 8.29
C LEU A 148 7.12 -15.86 9.19
N LYS A 149 7.48 -16.99 8.59
CA LYS A 149 7.96 -18.19 9.32
C LYS A 149 9.27 -17.91 10.04
N ALA A 150 10.25 -17.31 9.36
CA ALA A 150 11.55 -16.96 9.94
C ALA A 150 11.42 -15.98 11.11
N ASN A 151 10.46 -15.05 11.04
CA ASN A 151 10.18 -14.07 12.08
C ASN A 151 9.21 -14.56 13.17
N ARG A 152 8.85 -15.86 13.20
CA ARG A 152 7.89 -16.45 14.16
C ARG A 152 6.52 -15.76 14.14
N LYS A 153 6.12 -15.24 13.01
CA LYS A 153 4.85 -14.51 12.79
C LYS A 153 3.84 -15.35 12.00
N LEU A 154 3.89 -16.68 12.10
CA LEU A 154 2.85 -17.54 11.54
C LEU A 154 1.63 -17.53 12.46
N GLY A 155 0.48 -17.21 11.90
CA GLY A 155 -0.81 -17.18 12.59
C GLY A 155 -1.76 -16.18 11.95
N GLY A 156 -3.07 -16.41 12.12
CA GLY A 156 -4.12 -15.67 11.40
C GLY A 156 -4.17 -14.15 11.62
N GLN A 157 -3.41 -13.62 12.59
CA GLN A 157 -3.38 -12.18 12.88
C GLN A 157 -2.15 -11.46 12.28
N PHE A 158 -1.13 -12.20 11.83
CA PHE A 158 0.07 -11.62 11.26
C PHE A 158 -0.02 -11.60 9.73
N LYS A 159 0.18 -10.43 9.16
CA LYS A 159 0.28 -10.22 7.72
C LYS A 159 1.52 -9.39 7.43
N VAL A 160 2.08 -9.56 6.27
CA VAL A 160 3.12 -8.66 5.75
C VAL A 160 2.51 -7.27 5.58
N PRO A 161 3.10 -6.20 6.14
CA PRO A 161 2.63 -4.85 5.90
C PRO A 161 2.68 -4.51 4.41
N ARG A 162 1.59 -3.99 3.88
CA ARG A 162 1.49 -3.61 2.47
C ARG A 162 2.36 -2.42 2.12
N LEU A 163 2.43 -1.44 3.01
CA LEU A 163 3.13 -0.18 2.81
C LEU A 163 4.04 0.13 3.98
N SER A 164 5.23 0.65 3.69
CA SER A 164 6.20 1.09 4.67
C SER A 164 6.89 2.37 4.24
N ASN A 165 7.13 3.30 5.18
CA ASN A 165 7.93 4.51 4.94
C ASN A 165 9.44 4.27 5.07
N ASN A 166 9.87 3.05 5.36
CA ASN A 166 11.28 2.65 5.41
C ASN A 166 11.49 1.29 4.75
N ARG A 167 12.74 0.96 4.46
CA ARG A 167 13.11 -0.26 3.70
C ARG A 167 13.33 -1.50 4.55
N ASN A 168 13.30 -1.39 5.87
CA ASN A 168 13.72 -2.48 6.75
C ASN A 168 13.03 -3.81 6.41
N LEU A 169 11.71 -3.77 6.21
CA LEU A 169 10.92 -4.95 5.85
C LEU A 169 11.34 -5.52 4.48
N LEU A 170 11.47 -4.66 3.47
CA LEU A 170 11.85 -5.10 2.13
C LEU A 170 13.24 -5.72 2.14
N ASP A 171 14.19 -5.08 2.81
CA ASP A 171 15.58 -5.54 2.88
C ASP A 171 15.70 -6.86 3.66
N GLU A 172 14.80 -7.13 4.59
CA GLU A 172 14.70 -8.44 5.25
C GLU A 172 14.15 -9.53 4.33
N ILE A 173 13.13 -9.21 3.51
CA ILE A 173 12.51 -10.17 2.58
C ILE A 173 13.45 -10.50 1.41
N LEU A 174 14.31 -9.54 1.02
CA LEU A 174 15.27 -9.69 -0.09
C LEU A 174 16.55 -10.47 0.29
N LYS A 175 16.79 -10.75 1.58
CA LYS A 175 17.90 -11.59 2.08
C LYS A 175 17.62 -13.06 1.88
#